data_ec7e359af8baf2bde38e94e1518cca09
#
_entry.id   ec7e359af8baf2bde38e94e1518cca09
#
_cell.length_a   1.000
_cell.length_b   1.000
_cell.length_c   1.000
_cell.angle_alpha   90.00
_cell.angle_beta   90.00
_cell.angle_gamma   90.00
#
_symmetry.space_group_name_H-M   'P 1'
#
loop_
_entity.id
_entity.type
_entity.pdbx_description
1 polymer ?
#
loop_
_entity_poly.entity_id
_entity_poly.type
_entity_poly.pdbx_seq_one_letter_code
_entity_poly.pdbx_strand_id
1 'polypeptide(L)'
;MEFRKAKEKDIFQILEIIKSNNPKYAKQMALMEIQEMFSKSLCKPIYIVAEEKKKIIAFGGFNSSWLDNAIFNVFWVNVNPKYRRGGVGSMLICDLIKRIKETKDVKAKMILISTKTPSFYKHLGFRQITLRYDNEYILMSINL
;
A
#
# COMPACT_ATOMS: atom_id res chain seq x y z
N MET A 1 -2.80 17.94 -4.70
CA MET A 1 -2.58 16.48 -4.62
C MET A 1 -3.92 15.78 -4.50
N GLU A 2 -4.12 14.75 -5.28
CA GLU A 2 -5.36 13.96 -5.32
C GLU A 2 -5.04 12.48 -5.11
N PHE A 3 -5.88 11.79 -4.32
CA PHE A 3 -5.83 10.34 -4.15
C PHE A 3 -6.94 9.69 -4.96
N ARG A 4 -6.57 8.84 -5.89
CA ARG A 4 -7.50 8.12 -6.76
C ARG A 4 -7.06 6.67 -7.03
N LYS A 5 -7.97 5.84 -7.51
CA LYS A 5 -7.61 4.50 -7.97
C LYS A 5 -6.63 4.60 -9.14
N ALA A 6 -5.65 3.71 -9.16
CA ALA A 6 -4.72 3.58 -10.28
C ALA A 6 -5.47 3.14 -11.54
N LYS A 7 -4.96 3.59 -12.68
CA LYS A 7 -5.39 3.20 -14.02
C LYS A 7 -4.22 2.50 -14.72
N GLU A 8 -4.49 1.73 -15.75
CA GLU A 8 -3.42 1.03 -16.49
C GLU A 8 -2.32 1.99 -16.98
N LYS A 9 -2.68 3.20 -17.38
CA LYS A 9 -1.71 4.23 -17.79
C LYS A 9 -0.75 4.68 -16.70
N ASP A 10 -1.08 4.43 -15.42
CA ASP A 10 -0.24 4.82 -14.28
C ASP A 10 0.87 3.80 -14.01
N ILE A 11 0.77 2.59 -14.57
CA ILE A 11 1.69 1.47 -14.29
C ILE A 11 3.14 1.88 -14.51
N PHE A 12 3.44 2.58 -15.59
CA PHE A 12 4.80 3.00 -15.88
C PHE A 12 5.39 3.88 -14.75
N GLN A 13 4.65 4.88 -14.29
CA GLN A 13 5.10 5.76 -13.22
C GLN A 13 5.20 5.02 -11.87
N ILE A 14 4.29 4.08 -11.60
CA ILE A 14 4.35 3.21 -10.41
C ILE A 14 5.65 2.39 -10.43
N LEU A 15 5.99 1.76 -11.56
CA LEU A 15 7.22 0.98 -11.70
C LEU A 15 8.48 1.84 -11.53
N GLU A 16 8.47 3.07 -11.99
CA GLU A 16 9.58 4.01 -11.79
C GLU A 16 9.78 4.33 -10.29
N ILE A 17 8.71 4.49 -9.54
CA ILE A 17 8.77 4.69 -8.08
C ILE A 17 9.34 3.45 -7.39
N ILE A 18 8.87 2.25 -7.76
CA ILE A 18 9.39 0.99 -7.23
C ILE A 18 10.89 0.88 -7.49
N LYS A 19 11.32 1.12 -8.73
CA LYS A 19 12.74 1.08 -9.11
C LYS A 19 13.58 2.06 -8.30
N SER A 20 13.06 3.26 -8.06
CA SER A 20 13.76 4.29 -7.28
C SER A 20 13.93 3.90 -5.81
N ASN A 21 12.96 3.22 -5.23
CA ASN A 21 12.96 2.83 -3.81
C ASN A 21 13.56 1.45 -3.57
N ASN A 22 13.46 0.56 -4.54
CA ASN A 22 13.88 -0.84 -4.43
C ASN A 22 14.45 -1.34 -5.76
N PRO A 23 15.66 -0.87 -6.15
CA PRO A 23 16.24 -1.17 -7.46
C PRO A 23 16.55 -2.67 -7.67
N LYS A 24 16.64 -3.46 -6.59
CA LYS A 24 16.88 -4.90 -6.66
C LYS A 24 15.63 -5.74 -6.90
N TYR A 25 14.44 -5.14 -6.76
CA TYR A 25 13.20 -5.87 -7.02
C TYR A 25 13.02 -6.09 -8.52
N ALA A 26 12.74 -7.33 -8.91
CA ALA A 26 12.60 -7.68 -10.31
C ALA A 26 11.42 -6.92 -10.94
N LYS A 27 11.72 -6.11 -11.97
CA LYS A 27 10.71 -5.29 -12.68
C LYS A 27 9.52 -6.13 -13.15
N GLN A 28 9.77 -7.32 -13.68
CA GLN A 28 8.71 -8.20 -14.18
C GLN A 28 7.78 -8.67 -13.06
N MET A 29 8.32 -8.99 -11.89
CA MET A 29 7.49 -9.37 -10.73
C MET A 29 6.64 -8.20 -10.26
N ALA A 30 7.22 -7.00 -10.15
CA ALA A 30 6.49 -5.79 -9.80
C ALA A 30 5.37 -5.51 -10.80
N LEU A 31 5.64 -5.64 -12.10
CA LEU A 31 4.64 -5.46 -13.15
C LEU A 31 3.48 -6.46 -12.99
N MET A 32 3.76 -7.73 -12.78
CA MET A 32 2.74 -8.75 -12.59
C MET A 32 1.85 -8.45 -11.37
N GLU A 33 2.45 -8.06 -10.25
CA GLU A 33 1.72 -7.72 -9.03
C GLU A 33 0.79 -6.50 -9.24
N ILE A 34 1.27 -5.46 -9.93
CA ILE A 34 0.44 -4.28 -10.20
C ILE A 34 -0.67 -4.60 -11.21
N GLN A 35 -0.39 -5.39 -12.23
CA GLN A 35 -1.38 -5.80 -13.24
C GLN A 35 -2.51 -6.64 -12.66
N GLU A 36 -2.29 -7.33 -11.54
CA GLU A 36 -3.33 -8.14 -10.88
C GLU A 36 -4.57 -7.31 -10.52
N MET A 37 -4.42 -6.00 -10.29
CA MET A 37 -5.56 -5.11 -10.06
C MET A 37 -6.58 -5.13 -11.20
N PHE A 38 -6.12 -5.35 -12.44
CA PHE A 38 -6.95 -5.32 -13.63
C PHE A 38 -7.45 -6.72 -14.04
N SER A 39 -7.16 -7.74 -13.23
CA SER A 39 -7.63 -9.12 -13.42
C SER A 39 -9.06 -9.30 -12.90
N LYS A 40 -9.59 -10.52 -13.10
CA LYS A 40 -10.89 -10.94 -12.58
C LYS A 40 -10.78 -11.70 -11.25
N SER A 41 -9.65 -11.62 -10.55
CA SER A 41 -9.46 -12.28 -9.27
C SER A 41 -10.42 -11.74 -8.19
N LEU A 42 -10.91 -12.61 -7.32
CA LEU A 42 -11.80 -12.24 -6.20
C LEU A 42 -11.07 -11.40 -5.14
N CYS A 43 -9.81 -11.72 -4.86
CA CYS A 43 -8.99 -10.99 -3.89
C CYS A 43 -7.93 -10.12 -4.58
N LYS A 44 -8.27 -9.56 -5.73
CA LYS A 44 -7.35 -8.69 -6.46
C LYS A 44 -7.00 -7.45 -5.65
N PRO A 45 -5.75 -6.97 -5.76
CA PRO A 45 -5.35 -5.74 -5.12
C PRO A 45 -6.06 -4.54 -5.75
N ILE A 46 -6.29 -3.52 -4.95
CA ILE A 46 -6.70 -2.19 -5.42
C ILE A 46 -5.55 -1.26 -5.11
N TYR A 47 -4.99 -0.62 -6.13
CA TYR A 47 -3.94 0.37 -5.95
C TYR A 47 -4.51 1.77 -5.98
N ILE A 48 -4.06 2.58 -5.03
CA ILE A 48 -4.36 4.00 -4.93
C ILE A 48 -3.08 4.76 -5.24
N VAL A 49 -3.19 5.78 -6.06
CA VAL A 49 -2.10 6.68 -6.41
C VAL A 49 -2.36 8.06 -5.84
N ALA A 50 -1.29 8.72 -5.43
CA ALA A 50 -1.29 10.16 -5.14
C ALA A 50 -0.79 10.89 -6.39
N GLU A 51 -1.64 11.72 -6.97
CA GLU A 51 -1.33 12.50 -8.16
C GLU A 51 -1.17 13.97 -7.80
N GLU A 52 -0.10 14.58 -8.29
CA GLU A 52 0.14 16.01 -8.19
C GLU A 52 0.66 16.54 -9.53
N LYS A 53 0.00 17.58 -10.07
CA LYS A 53 0.35 18.16 -11.36
C LYS A 53 0.53 17.11 -12.47
N LYS A 54 -0.40 16.17 -12.57
CA LYS A 54 -0.40 15.04 -13.53
C LYS A 54 0.75 14.03 -13.36
N LYS A 55 1.45 14.07 -12.24
CA LYS A 55 2.51 13.09 -11.91
C LYS A 55 2.07 12.22 -10.74
N ILE A 56 2.35 10.94 -10.83
CA ILE A 56 2.18 10.02 -9.70
C ILE A 56 3.39 10.18 -8.79
N ILE A 57 3.13 10.61 -7.56
CA ILE A 57 4.18 10.88 -6.56
C ILE A 57 4.26 9.81 -5.47
N ALA A 58 3.21 9.01 -5.30
CA ALA A 58 3.15 7.91 -4.36
C ALA A 58 2.08 6.91 -4.78
N PHE A 59 2.17 5.69 -4.28
CA PHE A 59 1.12 4.69 -4.44
C PHE A 59 1.15 3.67 -3.31
N GLY A 60 0.03 2.99 -3.11
CA GLY A 60 -0.09 1.87 -2.19
C GLY A 60 -1.27 1.01 -2.58
N GLY A 61 -1.24 -0.24 -2.16
CA GLY A 61 -2.28 -1.21 -2.48
C GLY A 61 -2.93 -1.80 -1.24
N PHE A 62 -4.12 -2.34 -1.42
CA PHE A 62 -4.79 -3.14 -0.41
C PHE A 62 -5.66 -4.21 -1.05
N ASN A 63 -5.90 -5.28 -0.31
CA ASN A 63 -6.88 -6.31 -0.66
C ASN A 63 -7.46 -6.93 0.62
N SER A 64 -8.57 -7.63 0.48
CA SER A 64 -9.08 -8.45 1.58
C SER A 64 -8.27 -9.75 1.71
N SER A 65 -8.19 -10.28 2.92
CA SER A 65 -7.49 -11.53 3.20
C SER A 65 -8.34 -12.75 2.84
N TRP A 66 -7.71 -13.78 2.29
CA TRP A 66 -8.33 -15.10 2.13
C TRP A 66 -8.69 -15.78 3.47
N LEU A 67 -7.95 -15.43 4.53
CA LEU A 67 -8.18 -15.99 5.86
C LEU A 67 -9.53 -15.50 6.44
N ASP A 68 -9.81 -14.21 6.26
CA ASP A 68 -11.01 -13.54 6.74
C ASP A 68 -11.21 -12.27 5.91
N ASN A 69 -12.31 -12.18 5.20
CA ASN A 69 -12.57 -11.06 4.29
C ASN A 69 -12.78 -9.71 4.99
N ALA A 70 -12.95 -9.70 6.32
CA ALA A 70 -12.97 -8.48 7.13
C ALA A 70 -11.59 -8.01 7.57
N ILE A 71 -10.54 -8.80 7.29
CA ILE A 71 -9.13 -8.43 7.47
C ILE A 71 -8.59 -7.97 6.12
N PHE A 72 -7.96 -6.81 6.10
CA PHE A 72 -7.34 -6.24 4.91
C PHE A 72 -5.84 -6.23 5.05
N ASN A 73 -5.15 -6.44 3.93
CA ASN A 73 -3.70 -6.28 3.82
C ASN A 73 -3.42 -4.96 3.11
N VAL A 74 -2.48 -4.19 3.63
CA VAL A 74 -1.93 -3.00 2.96
C VAL A 74 -0.49 -3.30 2.59
N PHE A 75 -0.11 -3.00 1.35
CA PHE A 75 1.19 -3.33 0.80
C PHE A 75 1.64 -2.30 -0.25
N TRP A 76 2.89 -2.41 -0.68
CA TRP A 76 3.49 -1.54 -1.70
C TRP A 76 3.37 -0.04 -1.41
N VAL A 77 3.33 0.37 -0.16
CA VAL A 77 3.31 1.80 0.19
C VAL A 77 4.65 2.43 -0.15
N ASN A 78 4.67 3.21 -1.20
CA ASN A 78 5.87 3.83 -1.74
C ASN A 78 5.63 5.30 -2.08
N VAL A 79 6.57 6.15 -1.68
CA VAL A 79 6.62 7.56 -2.03
C VAL A 79 7.84 7.79 -2.92
N ASN A 80 7.67 8.53 -4.01
CA ASN A 80 8.78 8.95 -4.84
C ASN A 80 9.80 9.71 -3.96
N PRO A 81 11.09 9.35 -4.02
CA PRO A 81 12.11 9.96 -3.15
C PRO A 81 12.12 11.49 -3.15
N LYS A 82 11.79 12.11 -4.29
CA LYS A 82 11.73 13.57 -4.41
C LYS A 82 10.60 14.23 -3.61
N TYR A 83 9.62 13.45 -3.18
CA TYR A 83 8.43 13.93 -2.46
C TYR A 83 8.36 13.42 -1.02
N ARG A 84 9.42 12.82 -0.53
CA ARG A 84 9.52 12.38 0.86
C ARG A 84 9.58 13.56 1.82
N ARG A 85 9.26 13.29 3.11
CA ARG A 85 9.26 14.28 4.21
C ARG A 85 8.18 15.36 4.10
N GLY A 86 7.28 15.27 3.12
CA GLY A 86 6.11 16.17 3.01
C GLY A 86 4.82 15.58 3.56
N GLY A 87 4.88 14.46 4.30
CA GLY A 87 3.70 13.81 4.87
C GLY A 87 2.87 12.98 3.87
N VAL A 88 3.32 12.86 2.62
CA VAL A 88 2.59 12.13 1.56
C VAL A 88 2.30 10.68 1.96
N GLY A 89 3.28 9.99 2.55
CA GLY A 89 3.10 8.60 3.00
C GLY A 89 2.02 8.45 4.07
N SER A 90 2.00 9.35 5.05
CA SER A 90 0.98 9.35 6.10
C SER A 90 -0.42 9.64 5.53
N MET A 91 -0.52 10.61 4.63
CA MET A 91 -1.78 10.93 3.96
C MET A 91 -2.28 9.77 3.11
N LEU A 92 -1.38 9.09 2.40
CA LEU A 92 -1.72 7.90 1.61
C LEU A 92 -2.26 6.77 2.51
N ILE A 93 -1.59 6.47 3.63
CA ILE A 93 -2.09 5.45 4.57
C ILE A 93 -3.46 5.84 5.14
N CYS A 94 -3.67 7.09 5.51
CA CYS A 94 -4.98 7.56 5.97
C CYS A 94 -6.07 7.38 4.91
N ASP A 95 -5.77 7.68 3.64
CA ASP A 95 -6.71 7.47 2.53
C ASP A 95 -7.01 5.98 2.31
N LEU A 96 -5.99 5.12 2.37
CA LEU A 96 -6.17 3.66 2.28
C LEU A 96 -7.08 3.13 3.41
N ILE A 97 -6.82 3.55 4.65
CA ILE A 97 -7.66 3.16 5.81
C ILE A 97 -9.10 3.62 5.61
N LYS A 98 -9.30 4.86 5.16
CA LYS A 98 -10.65 5.39 4.87
C LYS A 98 -11.37 4.52 3.83
N ARG A 99 -10.72 4.22 2.71
CA ARG A 99 -11.32 3.38 1.65
C ARG A 99 -11.64 1.98 2.11
N ILE A 100 -10.78 1.39 2.93
CA ILE A 100 -11.02 0.07 3.53
C ILE A 100 -12.26 0.11 4.43
N LYS A 101 -12.40 1.13 5.27
CA LYS A 101 -13.59 1.32 6.13
C LYS A 101 -14.88 1.52 5.33
N GLU A 102 -14.77 2.12 4.16
CA GLU A 102 -15.90 2.41 3.27
C GLU A 102 -16.22 1.24 2.30
N THR A 103 -15.49 0.12 2.39
CA THR A 103 -15.76 -1.05 1.54
C THR A 103 -17.17 -1.56 1.77
N LYS A 104 -17.90 -1.77 0.67
CA LYS A 104 -19.26 -2.30 0.70
C LYS A 104 -19.26 -3.80 1.02
N ASP A 105 -20.35 -4.27 1.60
CA ASP A 105 -20.64 -5.68 1.87
C ASP A 105 -19.78 -6.33 2.98
N VAL A 106 -18.75 -5.66 3.47
CA VAL A 106 -17.88 -6.14 4.54
C VAL A 106 -17.55 -5.01 5.50
N LYS A 107 -17.80 -5.23 6.79
CA LYS A 107 -17.29 -4.33 7.82
C LYS A 107 -15.87 -4.73 8.17
N ALA A 108 -14.89 -3.97 7.66
CA ALA A 108 -13.49 -4.20 7.96
C ALA A 108 -13.22 -4.09 9.46
N LYS A 109 -12.48 -5.06 10.03
CA LYS A 109 -12.17 -5.11 11.46
C LYS A 109 -10.69 -4.91 11.76
N MET A 110 -9.80 -5.16 10.82
CA MET A 110 -8.35 -5.10 11.03
C MET A 110 -7.62 -4.85 9.71
N ILE A 111 -6.51 -4.12 9.79
CA ILE A 111 -5.55 -3.98 8.70
C ILE A 111 -4.21 -4.57 9.14
N LEU A 112 -3.59 -5.36 8.27
CA LEU A 112 -2.25 -5.92 8.42
C LEU A 112 -1.29 -5.24 7.45
N ILE A 113 -0.08 -5.00 7.92
CA ILE A 113 1.05 -4.56 7.11
C ILE A 113 2.30 -5.33 7.48
N SER A 114 3.22 -5.49 6.55
CA SER A 114 4.57 -6.00 6.78
C SER A 114 5.59 -4.93 6.41
N THR A 115 6.47 -4.56 7.34
CA THR A 115 7.33 -3.39 7.16
C THR A 115 8.70 -3.53 7.80
N LYS A 116 9.70 -2.85 7.23
CA LYS A 116 11.02 -2.62 7.85
C LYS A 116 11.09 -1.28 8.62
N THR A 117 10.05 -0.46 8.55
CA THR A 117 10.00 0.88 9.18
C THR A 117 8.87 0.99 10.20
N PRO A 118 8.94 0.23 11.30
CA PRO A 118 7.83 0.15 12.28
C PRO A 118 7.49 1.49 12.92
N SER A 119 8.48 2.35 13.15
CA SER A 119 8.25 3.66 13.80
C SER A 119 7.25 4.51 13.03
N PHE A 120 7.34 4.52 11.71
CA PHE A 120 6.40 5.24 10.83
C PHE A 120 4.96 4.79 11.07
N TYR A 121 4.74 3.48 11.10
CA TYR A 121 3.40 2.92 11.28
C TYR A 121 2.89 3.01 12.73
N LYS A 122 3.79 2.95 13.73
CA LYS A 122 3.41 3.21 15.14
C LYS A 122 2.80 4.58 15.32
N HIS A 123 3.36 5.61 14.69
CA HIS A 123 2.80 6.97 14.72
C HIS A 123 1.40 7.06 14.09
N LEU A 124 1.04 6.13 13.22
CA LEU A 124 -0.28 6.04 12.58
C LEU A 124 -1.26 5.14 13.34
N GLY A 125 -0.86 4.62 14.51
CA GLY A 125 -1.71 3.79 15.37
C GLY A 125 -1.55 2.29 15.19
N PHE A 126 -0.64 1.83 14.33
CA PHE A 126 -0.36 0.40 14.20
C PHE A 126 0.47 -0.12 15.36
N ARG A 127 0.24 -1.37 15.74
CA ARG A 127 1.01 -2.09 16.76
C ARG A 127 1.76 -3.26 16.12
N GLN A 128 2.92 -3.57 16.66
CA GLN A 128 3.71 -4.73 16.26
C GLN A 128 3.08 -6.01 16.79
N ILE A 129 2.96 -7.03 15.96
CA ILE A 129 2.41 -8.35 16.33
C ILE A 129 3.39 -9.50 16.14
N THR A 130 4.49 -9.32 15.40
CA THR A 130 5.56 -10.32 15.28
C THR A 130 6.86 -9.77 15.86
N LEU A 131 7.70 -10.68 16.35
CA LEU A 131 9.07 -10.34 16.74
C LEU A 131 9.88 -9.96 15.51
N ARG A 132 10.90 -9.13 15.71
CA ARG A 132 11.85 -8.76 14.67
C ARG A 132 13.12 -9.58 14.83
N TYR A 133 13.55 -10.22 13.76
CA TYR A 133 14.81 -10.94 13.66
C TYR A 133 15.65 -10.31 12.54
N ASP A 134 16.88 -9.87 12.85
CA ASP A 134 17.92 -9.48 11.87
C ASP A 134 17.48 -8.57 10.71
N ASN A 135 16.93 -7.41 10.98
CA ASN A 135 16.43 -6.48 9.95
C ASN A 135 15.32 -7.02 9.06
N GLU A 136 14.71 -8.13 9.46
CA GLU A 136 13.55 -8.69 8.79
C GLU A 136 12.34 -7.76 8.85
N TYR A 137 11.39 -8.01 7.97
CA TYR A 137 10.09 -7.38 8.06
C TYR A 137 9.36 -7.81 9.32
N ILE A 138 8.67 -6.90 9.93
CA ILE A 138 7.75 -7.18 11.04
C ILE A 138 6.31 -6.99 10.58
N LEU A 139 5.43 -7.81 11.12
CA LEU A 139 3.99 -7.69 10.89
C LEU A 139 3.41 -6.74 11.94
N MET A 140 2.61 -5.80 11.48
CA MET A 140 1.91 -4.82 12.31
C MET A 140 0.42 -4.82 11.98
N SER A 141 -0.40 -4.42 12.92
CA SER A 141 -1.85 -4.34 12.74
C SER A 141 -2.44 -3.08 13.35
N ILE A 142 -3.60 -2.69 12.82
CA ILE A 142 -4.47 -1.70 13.43
C ILE A 142 -5.90 -2.25 13.43
N ASN A 143 -6.58 -2.17 14.57
CA ASN A 143 -8.00 -2.49 14.68
C ASN A 143 -8.84 -1.31 14.19
N LEU A 144 -9.92 -1.60 13.51
CA LEU A 144 -10.84 -0.61 12.95
C LEU A 144 -12.13 -0.51 13.75
#